data_aea4181019235ac868a1a5c07304b345
#
_entry.id   aea4181019235ac868a1a5c07304b345
#
_cell.length_a   1.000
_cell.length_b   1.000
_cell.length_c   1.000
_cell.angle_alpha   90.00
_cell.angle_beta   90.00
_cell.angle_gamma   90.00
#
_symmetry.space_group_name_H-M   'P 1'
#
loop_
_entity.id
_entity.type
_entity.pdbx_description
1 polymer ?
#
loop_
_entity_poly.entity_id
_entity_poly.type
_entity_poly.pdbx_seq_one_letter_code
_entity_poly.pdbx_strand_id
1 'polypeptide(L)'
;DTMMSSLSIGGMTPAASASTMAMPPSETLTRLFNELKSRDKGARNKAGKELGNYVVYILSELKGEQLQAFTNDLNRRIIELTHSLSTHSKLGGITAIDNLIGLESEDDSARLYRFYQYLKPNLPCGDVQVMVAASRVLGRISKHGGYSLGDQFIEFEVLRALDLLQGERNENGRYAAVLIIKEIARNVPYLFHAYVGRVIDHIWVALRDPKVLVRETAAEALGACLQIISEREKQMGTQAYELIYDDAEQGLRDTSVETIHGSLLAILKLLRHSRTFMKSRLHRVCELILRLHRHRDALVKRTVTNLVPVLASYDPQYFADEYLGRVMRALIEQLRRDRDKATREAYSDTLEAVGLVSVAMGAKMKPYVEPIMTCAREILQMKGRKNAPPEAPAFFCIGHLA
;
A
#
# COMPACT_ATOMS: atom_id res chain seq x y z
N ASP A 1 49.40 -59.18 -36.21
CA ASP A 1 49.11 -60.17 -35.12
C ASP A 1 48.32 -59.49 -34.09
N THR A 2 47.20 -59.80 -33.91
CA THR A 2 46.33 -60.74 -33.33
C THR A 2 45.28 -60.18 -32.33
N MET A 3 44.08 -60.57 -32.64
CA MET A 3 42.92 -60.82 -31.74
C MET A 3 42.20 -59.64 -30.98
N MET A 4 41.04 -59.27 -31.54
CA MET A 4 39.68 -59.77 -31.15
C MET A 4 39.48 -59.95 -29.63
N SER A 5 38.63 -59.07 -29.13
CA SER A 5 37.64 -59.53 -28.15
C SER A 5 36.44 -58.55 -28.09
N SER A 6 35.35 -59.06 -28.60
CA SER A 6 34.01 -58.44 -28.49
C SER A 6 33.45 -58.50 -27.08
N LEU A 7 32.98 -57.41 -26.57
CA LEU A 7 32.04 -57.37 -25.44
C LEU A 7 30.80 -56.56 -25.79
N SER A 8 29.74 -57.30 -26.00
CA SER A 8 28.37 -56.86 -26.11
C SER A 8 27.93 -56.18 -24.81
N ILE A 9 27.55 -54.90 -24.87
CA ILE A 9 26.84 -54.24 -23.78
C ILE A 9 25.44 -53.93 -24.29
N GLY A 10 24.49 -54.47 -23.51
CA GLY A 10 23.07 -54.48 -23.77
C GLY A 10 22.47 -53.09 -23.94
N GLY A 11 21.53 -53.03 -24.87
CA GLY A 11 20.71 -51.86 -25.12
C GLY A 11 19.89 -51.47 -23.90
N MET A 12 20.17 -50.29 -23.37
CA MET A 12 19.19 -49.53 -22.59
C MET A 12 18.45 -48.64 -23.57
N THR A 13 17.22 -48.99 -23.87
CA THR A 13 16.24 -48.13 -24.51
C THR A 13 16.01 -46.91 -23.58
N PRO A 14 16.13 -45.68 -24.08
CA PRO A 14 15.66 -44.55 -23.33
C PRO A 14 14.14 -44.65 -23.22
N ALA A 15 13.66 -44.64 -21.96
CA ALA A 15 12.24 -44.56 -21.63
C ALA A 15 11.64 -43.37 -22.39
N ALA A 16 10.57 -43.66 -23.10
CA ALA A 16 9.74 -42.67 -23.77
C ALA A 16 9.33 -41.60 -22.76
N SER A 17 9.91 -40.41 -22.91
CA SER A 17 9.35 -39.20 -22.30
C SER A 17 7.95 -39.05 -22.86
N ALA A 18 6.96 -39.15 -21.96
CA ALA A 18 5.57 -38.88 -22.29
C ALA A 18 5.48 -37.48 -22.93
N SER A 19 5.22 -37.47 -24.25
CA SER A 19 4.85 -36.25 -24.95
C SER A 19 3.53 -35.82 -24.39
N THR A 20 3.59 -34.83 -23.47
CA THR A 20 2.43 -34.03 -23.11
C THR A 20 1.97 -33.38 -24.40
N MET A 21 0.88 -33.87 -25.00
CA MET A 21 0.25 -33.26 -26.17
C MET A 21 0.02 -31.80 -25.82
N ALA A 22 0.79 -30.89 -26.42
CA ALA A 22 0.62 -29.46 -26.23
C ALA A 22 -0.76 -29.09 -26.78
N MET A 23 -1.65 -28.65 -25.90
CA MET A 23 -2.98 -28.16 -26.29
C MET A 23 -2.83 -27.04 -27.34
N PRO A 24 -3.78 -26.93 -28.30
CA PRO A 24 -3.75 -25.84 -29.27
C PRO A 24 -3.68 -24.47 -28.56
N PRO A 25 -2.99 -23.49 -29.13
CA PRO A 25 -2.82 -22.18 -28.49
C PRO A 25 -4.12 -21.52 -28.00
N SER A 26 -5.21 -21.67 -28.72
CA SER A 26 -6.53 -21.13 -28.36
C SER A 26 -7.18 -21.85 -27.16
N GLU A 27 -6.94 -23.15 -26.99
CA GLU A 27 -7.48 -23.92 -25.86
C GLU A 27 -6.74 -23.59 -24.57
N THR A 28 -5.42 -23.48 -24.61
CA THR A 28 -4.61 -23.06 -23.45
C THR A 28 -5.00 -21.66 -22.98
N LEU A 29 -5.14 -20.70 -23.88
CA LEU A 29 -5.65 -19.36 -23.53
C LEU A 29 -7.04 -19.45 -22.91
N THR A 30 -7.95 -20.24 -23.47
CA THR A 30 -9.31 -20.37 -22.96
C THR A 30 -9.33 -20.90 -21.53
N ARG A 31 -8.52 -21.91 -21.21
CA ARG A 31 -8.33 -22.45 -19.87
C ARG A 31 -7.83 -21.36 -18.91
N LEU A 32 -6.73 -20.68 -19.25
CA LEU A 32 -6.11 -19.66 -18.40
C LEU A 32 -7.04 -18.48 -18.15
N PHE A 33 -7.76 -18.01 -19.17
CA PHE A 33 -8.72 -16.94 -19.02
C PHE A 33 -9.96 -17.32 -18.21
N ASN A 34 -10.36 -18.59 -18.19
CA ASN A 34 -11.40 -19.09 -17.29
C ASN A 34 -10.91 -19.14 -15.84
N GLU A 35 -9.65 -19.54 -15.59
CA GLU A 35 -9.06 -19.54 -14.27
C GLU A 35 -8.85 -18.12 -13.74
N LEU A 36 -8.54 -17.13 -14.59
CA LEU A 36 -8.48 -15.71 -14.25
C LEU A 36 -9.82 -15.13 -13.77
N LYS A 37 -10.96 -15.73 -14.12
CA LYS A 37 -12.29 -15.33 -13.61
C LYS A 37 -12.60 -15.88 -12.21
N SER A 38 -11.71 -16.68 -11.63
CA SER A 38 -11.91 -17.32 -10.33
C SER A 38 -12.16 -16.29 -9.21
N ARG A 39 -12.99 -16.63 -8.24
CA ARG A 39 -13.19 -15.87 -7.00
C ARG A 39 -11.95 -15.93 -6.10
N ASP A 40 -11.22 -17.04 -6.14
CA ASP A 40 -9.99 -17.20 -5.37
C ASP A 40 -8.83 -16.37 -5.96
N LYS A 41 -8.25 -15.53 -5.11
CA LYS A 41 -7.09 -14.72 -5.48
C LYS A 41 -5.85 -15.56 -5.80
N GLY A 42 -5.66 -16.68 -5.08
CA GLY A 42 -4.54 -17.60 -5.31
C GLY A 42 -4.60 -18.21 -6.71
N ALA A 43 -5.77 -18.69 -7.12
CA ALA A 43 -6.02 -19.23 -8.45
C ALA A 43 -5.80 -18.17 -9.54
N ARG A 44 -6.32 -16.95 -9.37
CA ARG A 44 -6.06 -15.85 -10.34
C ARG A 44 -4.57 -15.54 -10.48
N ASN A 45 -3.84 -15.45 -9.37
CA ASN A 45 -2.40 -15.16 -9.40
C ASN A 45 -1.59 -16.28 -10.07
N LYS A 46 -1.96 -17.54 -9.84
CA LYS A 46 -1.35 -18.70 -10.49
C LYS A 46 -1.59 -18.65 -12.00
N ALA A 47 -2.84 -18.47 -12.41
CA ALA A 47 -3.22 -18.36 -13.82
C ALA A 47 -2.53 -17.18 -14.53
N GLY A 48 -2.37 -16.02 -13.85
CA GLY A 48 -1.64 -14.88 -14.36
C GLY A 48 -0.16 -15.18 -14.63
N LYS A 49 0.52 -15.86 -13.71
CA LYS A 49 1.92 -16.30 -13.90
C LYS A 49 2.05 -17.32 -15.02
N GLU A 50 1.15 -18.30 -15.10
CA GLU A 50 1.11 -19.29 -16.18
C GLU A 50 0.88 -18.60 -17.52
N LEU A 51 0.00 -17.60 -17.58
CA LEU A 51 -0.24 -16.79 -18.79
C LEU A 51 1.03 -16.06 -19.22
N GLY A 52 1.75 -15.40 -18.30
CA GLY A 52 3.02 -14.74 -18.61
C GLY A 52 4.03 -15.71 -19.23
N ASN A 53 4.26 -16.86 -18.59
CA ASN A 53 5.17 -17.89 -19.09
C ASN A 53 4.74 -18.42 -20.46
N TYR A 54 3.43 -18.63 -20.63
CA TYR A 54 2.88 -19.11 -21.88
C TYR A 54 3.07 -18.10 -23.02
N VAL A 55 2.84 -16.81 -22.76
CA VAL A 55 3.06 -15.76 -23.77
C VAL A 55 4.53 -15.67 -24.15
N VAL A 56 5.48 -15.78 -23.21
CA VAL A 56 6.93 -15.85 -23.53
C VAL A 56 7.23 -17.00 -24.48
N TYR A 57 6.70 -18.19 -24.19
CA TYR A 57 6.85 -19.35 -25.07
C TYR A 57 6.30 -19.09 -26.48
N ILE A 58 5.09 -18.55 -26.59
CA ILE A 58 4.46 -18.26 -27.88
C ILE A 58 5.24 -17.20 -28.68
N LEU A 59 5.78 -16.18 -28.03
CA LEU A 59 6.60 -15.12 -28.66
C LEU A 59 7.88 -15.70 -29.26
N SER A 60 8.43 -16.81 -28.73
CA SER A 60 9.59 -17.50 -29.30
C SER A 60 9.24 -18.40 -30.49
N GLU A 61 8.05 -18.96 -30.53
CA GLU A 61 7.64 -19.95 -31.53
C GLU A 61 6.92 -19.35 -32.76
N LEU A 62 6.02 -18.38 -32.53
CA LEU A 62 5.18 -17.80 -33.57
C LEU A 62 5.81 -16.56 -34.20
N LYS A 63 5.59 -16.40 -35.52
CA LYS A 63 6.05 -15.23 -36.28
C LYS A 63 4.97 -14.75 -37.27
N GLY A 64 5.12 -13.51 -37.73
CA GLY A 64 4.27 -12.93 -38.76
C GLY A 64 2.79 -12.95 -38.43
N GLU A 65 1.95 -13.37 -39.35
CA GLU A 65 0.48 -13.35 -39.21
C GLU A 65 -0.04 -14.20 -38.05
N GLN A 66 0.62 -15.33 -37.75
CA GLN A 66 0.20 -16.18 -36.63
C GLN A 66 0.41 -15.49 -35.26
N LEU A 67 1.54 -14.82 -35.09
CA LEU A 67 1.82 -14.03 -33.89
C LEU A 67 0.83 -12.89 -33.77
N GLN A 68 0.52 -12.21 -34.87
CA GLN A 68 -0.45 -11.12 -34.87
C GLN A 68 -1.86 -11.59 -34.48
N ALA A 69 -2.29 -12.74 -35.04
CA ALA A 69 -3.59 -13.34 -34.70
C ALA A 69 -3.67 -13.73 -33.22
N PHE A 70 -2.61 -14.33 -32.66
CA PHE A 70 -2.50 -14.65 -31.25
C PHE A 70 -2.58 -13.39 -30.36
N THR A 71 -1.79 -12.36 -30.70
CA THR A 71 -1.76 -11.10 -29.95
C THR A 71 -3.12 -10.41 -29.96
N ASN A 72 -3.83 -10.44 -31.08
CA ASN A 72 -5.18 -9.88 -31.19
C ASN A 72 -6.18 -10.64 -30.32
N ASP A 73 -6.14 -11.98 -30.29
CA ASP A 73 -7.02 -12.78 -29.41
C ASP A 73 -6.69 -12.55 -27.93
N LEU A 74 -5.41 -12.50 -27.57
CA LEU A 74 -4.96 -12.18 -26.21
C LEU A 74 -5.50 -10.82 -25.74
N ASN A 75 -5.32 -9.78 -26.56
CA ASN A 75 -5.78 -8.42 -26.24
C ASN A 75 -7.31 -8.37 -26.11
N ARG A 76 -8.05 -9.02 -27.02
CA ARG A 76 -9.52 -9.10 -26.97
C ARG A 76 -9.98 -9.69 -25.65
N ARG A 77 -9.40 -10.81 -25.22
CA ARG A 77 -9.76 -11.48 -23.95
C ARG A 77 -9.41 -10.62 -22.73
N ILE A 78 -8.31 -9.89 -22.73
CA ILE A 78 -7.93 -8.97 -21.67
C ILE A 78 -8.97 -7.84 -21.58
N ILE A 79 -9.37 -7.24 -22.70
CA ILE A 79 -10.40 -6.20 -22.76
C ILE A 79 -11.73 -6.72 -22.19
N GLU A 80 -12.16 -7.91 -22.63
CA GLU A 80 -13.39 -8.53 -22.13
C GLU A 80 -13.39 -8.69 -20.62
N LEU A 81 -12.27 -9.07 -20.02
CA LEU A 81 -12.15 -9.17 -18.57
C LEU A 81 -12.14 -7.81 -17.88
N THR A 82 -11.33 -6.87 -18.34
CA THR A 82 -11.18 -5.55 -17.70
C THR A 82 -12.44 -4.70 -17.79
N HIS A 83 -13.28 -4.91 -18.80
CA HIS A 83 -14.55 -4.21 -18.99
C HIS A 83 -15.77 -5.00 -18.48
N SER A 84 -15.56 -6.20 -17.92
CA SER A 84 -16.62 -7.02 -17.35
C SER A 84 -17.35 -6.29 -16.21
N LEU A 85 -18.62 -6.62 -15.98
CA LEU A 85 -19.36 -6.16 -14.80
C LEU A 85 -18.93 -6.87 -13.51
N SER A 86 -18.31 -8.04 -13.62
CA SER A 86 -17.86 -8.84 -12.47
C SER A 86 -16.55 -8.31 -11.91
N THR A 87 -16.51 -8.00 -10.62
CA THR A 87 -15.29 -7.66 -9.87
C THR A 87 -14.17 -8.69 -10.06
N HIS A 88 -14.51 -9.98 -9.98
CA HIS A 88 -13.51 -11.05 -10.11
C HIS A 88 -12.92 -11.12 -11.51
N SER A 89 -13.74 -10.92 -12.54
CA SER A 89 -13.28 -10.86 -13.93
C SER A 89 -12.39 -9.66 -14.17
N LYS A 90 -12.77 -8.47 -13.67
CA LYS A 90 -11.92 -7.26 -13.74
C LYS A 90 -10.56 -7.50 -13.08
N LEU A 91 -10.55 -8.06 -11.87
CA LEU A 91 -9.32 -8.40 -11.16
C LEU A 91 -8.48 -9.42 -11.94
N GLY A 92 -9.12 -10.38 -12.62
CA GLY A 92 -8.45 -11.33 -13.51
C GLY A 92 -7.77 -10.65 -14.70
N GLY A 93 -8.47 -9.74 -15.39
CA GLY A 93 -7.90 -8.96 -16.49
C GLY A 93 -6.73 -8.07 -16.04
N ILE A 94 -6.86 -7.43 -14.88
CA ILE A 94 -5.78 -6.63 -14.27
C ILE A 94 -4.60 -7.52 -13.90
N THR A 95 -4.84 -8.73 -13.36
CA THR A 95 -3.78 -9.70 -13.04
C THR A 95 -3.08 -10.20 -14.31
N ALA A 96 -3.81 -10.40 -15.41
CA ALA A 96 -3.21 -10.75 -16.71
C ALA A 96 -2.26 -9.64 -17.17
N ILE A 97 -2.71 -8.38 -17.21
CA ILE A 97 -1.87 -7.22 -17.56
C ILE A 97 -0.62 -7.17 -16.67
N ASP A 98 -0.78 -7.32 -15.36
CA ASP A 98 0.31 -7.27 -14.38
C ASP A 98 1.45 -8.26 -14.68
N ASN A 99 1.12 -9.45 -15.16
CA ASN A 99 2.11 -10.46 -15.52
C ASN A 99 2.68 -10.31 -16.94
N LEU A 100 2.07 -9.46 -17.78
CA LEU A 100 2.51 -9.21 -19.14
C LEU A 100 3.35 -7.93 -19.31
N ILE A 101 3.36 -7.03 -18.32
CA ILE A 101 4.09 -5.75 -18.38
C ILE A 101 5.59 -5.95 -18.60
N GLY A 102 6.20 -6.92 -17.89
CA GLY A 102 7.65 -7.13 -17.88
C GLY A 102 8.17 -7.98 -19.04
N LEU A 103 7.33 -8.36 -19.99
CA LEU A 103 7.76 -9.15 -21.13
C LEU A 103 8.42 -8.24 -22.17
N GLU A 104 9.63 -8.57 -22.60
CA GLU A 104 10.32 -7.84 -23.67
C GLU A 104 9.61 -8.07 -25.01
N SER A 105 9.34 -7.00 -25.75
CA SER A 105 8.83 -7.04 -27.11
C SER A 105 9.35 -5.86 -27.93
N GLU A 106 9.38 -6.00 -29.25
CA GLU A 106 9.86 -4.97 -30.16
C GLU A 106 9.06 -3.65 -30.08
N ASP A 107 7.79 -3.72 -29.64
CA ASP A 107 6.88 -2.57 -29.53
C ASP A 107 6.34 -2.42 -28.08
N ASP A 108 7.26 -2.30 -27.13
CA ASP A 108 6.90 -2.17 -25.71
C ASP A 108 6.04 -0.95 -25.41
N SER A 109 6.32 0.19 -26.05
CA SER A 109 5.57 1.43 -25.82
C SER A 109 4.11 1.30 -26.20
N ALA A 110 3.82 0.81 -27.40
CA ALA A 110 2.44 0.65 -27.85
C ALA A 110 1.69 -0.41 -27.06
N ARG A 111 2.40 -1.49 -26.64
CA ARG A 111 1.81 -2.53 -25.77
C ARG A 111 1.45 -1.98 -24.39
N LEU A 112 2.36 -1.26 -23.74
CA LEU A 112 2.13 -0.64 -22.43
C LEU A 112 1.03 0.42 -22.50
N TYR A 113 1.00 1.21 -23.57
CA TYR A 113 -0.07 2.19 -23.78
C TYR A 113 -1.43 1.51 -24.00
N ARG A 114 -1.51 0.38 -24.72
CA ARG A 114 -2.74 -0.42 -24.85
C ARG A 114 -3.20 -0.93 -23.48
N PHE A 115 -2.32 -1.49 -22.67
CA PHE A 115 -2.65 -1.95 -21.32
C PHE A 115 -3.15 -0.81 -20.43
N TYR A 116 -2.52 0.35 -20.52
CA TYR A 116 -3.03 1.55 -19.85
C TYR A 116 -4.47 1.88 -20.27
N GLN A 117 -4.78 1.87 -21.57
CA GLN A 117 -6.14 2.15 -22.05
C GLN A 117 -7.17 1.14 -21.50
N TYR A 118 -6.79 -0.13 -21.29
CA TYR A 118 -7.67 -1.15 -20.70
C TYR A 118 -7.88 -0.96 -19.19
N LEU A 119 -6.90 -0.36 -18.50
CA LEU A 119 -6.98 -0.08 -17.06
C LEU A 119 -7.72 1.22 -16.74
N LYS A 120 -7.58 2.23 -17.58
CA LYS A 120 -8.09 3.59 -17.35
C LYS A 120 -9.58 3.64 -16.94
N PRO A 121 -10.51 2.88 -17.53
CA PRO A 121 -11.91 2.86 -17.11
C PRO A 121 -12.15 2.30 -15.70
N ASN A 122 -11.18 1.59 -15.14
CA ASN A 122 -11.22 1.07 -13.78
C ASN A 122 -10.68 2.06 -12.73
N LEU A 123 -10.31 3.27 -13.16
CA LEU A 123 -9.83 4.39 -12.34
C LEU A 123 -10.48 5.70 -12.82
N PRO A 124 -11.67 6.10 -12.34
CA PRO A 124 -12.41 5.60 -11.17
C PRO A 124 -13.45 4.52 -11.49
N CYS A 125 -13.74 3.65 -10.52
CA CYS A 125 -14.88 2.75 -10.58
C CYS A 125 -15.51 2.59 -9.17
N GLY A 126 -16.65 1.89 -9.08
CA GLY A 126 -17.34 1.68 -7.80
C GLY A 126 -16.73 0.61 -6.89
N ASP A 127 -15.67 -0.07 -7.30
CA ASP A 127 -15.05 -1.18 -6.57
C ASP A 127 -13.64 -0.83 -6.09
N VAL A 128 -13.49 -0.74 -4.78
CA VAL A 128 -12.21 -0.41 -4.11
C VAL A 128 -11.09 -1.40 -4.47
N GLN A 129 -11.39 -2.71 -4.52
CA GLN A 129 -10.37 -3.72 -4.82
C GLN A 129 -9.87 -3.59 -6.25
N VAL A 130 -10.77 -3.32 -7.19
CA VAL A 130 -10.44 -3.09 -8.60
C VAL A 130 -9.59 -1.83 -8.74
N MET A 131 -9.98 -0.71 -8.10
CA MET A 131 -9.21 0.55 -8.15
C MET A 131 -7.79 0.38 -7.58
N VAL A 132 -7.65 -0.31 -6.44
CA VAL A 132 -6.33 -0.58 -5.83
C VAL A 132 -5.47 -1.47 -6.73
N ALA A 133 -6.06 -2.51 -7.35
CA ALA A 133 -5.32 -3.36 -8.27
C ALA A 133 -4.90 -2.60 -9.54
N ALA A 134 -5.83 -1.86 -10.15
CA ALA A 134 -5.58 -1.08 -11.36
C ALA A 134 -4.52 0.01 -11.15
N SER A 135 -4.55 0.73 -10.01
CA SER A 135 -3.56 1.76 -9.71
C SER A 135 -2.15 1.19 -9.53
N ARG A 136 -2.01 0.02 -8.87
CA ARG A 136 -0.71 -0.66 -8.74
C ARG A 136 -0.13 -1.04 -10.10
N VAL A 137 -0.98 -1.57 -10.97
CA VAL A 137 -0.57 -1.94 -12.33
C VAL A 137 -0.24 -0.71 -13.16
N LEU A 138 -0.98 0.40 -13.00
CA LEU A 138 -0.62 1.70 -13.60
C LEU A 138 0.77 2.17 -13.14
N GLY A 139 1.08 2.08 -11.85
CA GLY A 139 2.41 2.41 -11.32
C GLY A 139 3.51 1.55 -11.96
N ARG A 140 3.25 0.25 -12.17
CA ARG A 140 4.20 -0.64 -12.87
C ARG A 140 4.33 -0.30 -14.35
N ILE A 141 3.25 0.01 -15.05
CA ILE A 141 3.30 0.52 -16.43
C ILE A 141 4.16 1.78 -16.49
N SER A 142 3.95 2.71 -15.57
CA SER A 142 4.76 3.95 -15.47
C SER A 142 6.24 3.65 -15.29
N LYS A 143 6.58 2.67 -14.43
CA LYS A 143 7.96 2.26 -14.17
C LYS A 143 8.62 1.59 -15.39
N HIS A 144 7.96 0.64 -16.03
CA HIS A 144 8.50 -0.07 -17.19
C HIS A 144 8.49 0.79 -18.45
N GLY A 145 7.44 1.61 -18.62
CA GLY A 145 7.31 2.53 -19.74
C GLY A 145 8.17 3.79 -19.62
N GLY A 146 8.67 4.12 -18.43
CA GLY A 146 9.56 5.23 -18.08
C GLY A 146 9.89 6.19 -19.22
N TYR A 147 11.02 5.95 -19.86
CA TYR A 147 11.48 6.77 -20.99
C TYR A 147 10.73 6.48 -22.30
N SER A 148 10.16 5.31 -22.50
CA SER A 148 9.50 4.91 -23.75
C SER A 148 8.08 5.47 -23.89
N LEU A 149 7.33 5.61 -22.78
CA LEU A 149 6.04 6.30 -22.78
C LEU A 149 6.20 7.83 -22.67
N GLY A 150 7.36 8.28 -22.22
CA GLY A 150 7.76 9.69 -22.13
C GLY A 150 7.17 10.45 -20.94
N ASP A 151 7.74 11.62 -20.68
CA ASP A 151 7.33 12.51 -19.58
C ASP A 151 5.87 12.96 -19.72
N GLN A 152 5.40 13.10 -20.97
CA GLN A 152 4.02 13.51 -21.28
C GLN A 152 2.98 12.54 -20.71
N PHE A 153 3.29 11.23 -20.65
CA PHE A 153 2.38 10.25 -20.07
C PHE A 153 2.22 10.48 -18.56
N ILE A 154 3.31 10.72 -17.85
CA ILE A 154 3.30 11.00 -16.40
C ILE A 154 2.59 12.32 -16.14
N GLU A 155 2.90 13.37 -16.92
CA GLU A 155 2.21 14.65 -16.83
C GLU A 155 0.71 14.50 -17.00
N PHE A 156 0.27 13.82 -18.05
CA PHE A 156 -1.16 13.59 -18.31
C PHE A 156 -1.86 12.88 -17.15
N GLU A 157 -1.25 11.82 -16.59
CA GLU A 157 -1.84 11.07 -15.49
C GLU A 157 -1.88 11.86 -14.18
N VAL A 158 -0.84 12.66 -13.90
CA VAL A 158 -0.82 13.54 -12.73
C VAL A 158 -1.89 14.63 -12.86
N LEU A 159 -2.00 15.28 -14.02
CA LEU A 159 -3.04 16.29 -14.26
C LEU A 159 -4.45 15.70 -14.16
N ARG A 160 -4.67 14.52 -14.76
CA ARG A 160 -5.93 13.80 -14.63
C ARG A 160 -6.26 13.47 -13.16
N ALA A 161 -5.27 13.06 -12.38
CA ALA A 161 -5.47 12.79 -10.96
C ALA A 161 -5.81 14.07 -10.18
N LEU A 162 -5.18 15.20 -10.47
CA LEU A 162 -5.51 16.49 -9.85
C LEU A 162 -6.94 16.95 -10.22
N ASP A 163 -7.35 16.77 -11.46
CA ASP A 163 -8.71 17.08 -11.90
C ASP A 163 -9.76 16.21 -11.18
N LEU A 164 -9.48 14.90 -11.05
CA LEU A 164 -10.34 13.98 -10.29
C LEU A 164 -10.42 14.35 -8.80
N LEU A 165 -9.33 14.87 -8.24
CA LEU A 165 -9.26 15.29 -6.85
C LEU A 165 -10.13 16.52 -6.56
N GLN A 166 -10.19 17.46 -7.50
CA GLN A 166 -10.99 18.66 -7.41
C GLN A 166 -12.48 18.45 -7.70
N GLY A 167 -12.84 17.31 -8.31
CA GLY A 167 -14.22 16.94 -8.62
C GLY A 167 -15.08 16.74 -7.39
N GLU A 168 -15.83 17.75 -6.98
CA GLU A 168 -16.54 17.85 -5.69
C GLU A 168 -17.51 16.69 -5.38
N ARG A 169 -18.10 16.06 -6.39
CA ARG A 169 -19.22 15.11 -6.21
C ARG A 169 -18.85 13.65 -6.36
N ASN A 170 -17.66 13.32 -6.81
CA ASN A 170 -17.27 11.95 -7.12
C ASN A 170 -16.25 11.37 -6.12
N GLU A 171 -16.76 10.70 -5.10
CA GLU A 171 -15.92 10.00 -4.11
C GLU A 171 -14.95 9.00 -4.75
N ASN A 172 -15.42 8.21 -5.72
CA ASN A 172 -14.57 7.25 -6.43
C ASN A 172 -13.48 7.97 -7.24
N GLY A 173 -13.78 9.15 -7.79
CA GLY A 173 -12.81 10.01 -8.45
C GLY A 173 -11.71 10.47 -7.52
N ARG A 174 -12.07 10.99 -6.34
CA ARG A 174 -11.08 11.43 -5.34
C ARG A 174 -10.23 10.27 -4.82
N TYR A 175 -10.84 9.10 -4.61
CA TYR A 175 -10.09 7.90 -4.22
C TYR A 175 -9.14 7.43 -5.32
N ALA A 176 -9.59 7.38 -6.57
CA ALA A 176 -8.74 7.05 -7.72
C ALA A 176 -7.57 8.03 -7.85
N ALA A 177 -7.81 9.33 -7.67
CA ALA A 177 -6.80 10.37 -7.73
C ALA A 177 -5.64 10.11 -6.75
N VAL A 178 -5.95 9.88 -5.47
CA VAL A 178 -4.91 9.63 -4.46
C VAL A 178 -4.18 8.30 -4.66
N LEU A 179 -4.86 7.29 -5.22
CA LEU A 179 -4.24 6.02 -5.62
C LEU A 179 -3.24 6.23 -6.77
N ILE A 180 -3.63 6.97 -7.81
CA ILE A 180 -2.78 7.28 -8.97
C ILE A 180 -1.55 8.04 -8.51
N ILE A 181 -1.72 9.13 -7.76
CA ILE A 181 -0.62 9.94 -7.22
C ILE A 181 0.34 9.07 -6.41
N LYS A 182 -0.18 8.26 -5.49
CA LYS A 182 0.61 7.37 -4.66
C LYS A 182 1.45 6.40 -5.48
N GLU A 183 0.84 5.73 -6.43
CA GLU A 183 1.52 4.68 -7.19
C GLU A 183 2.54 5.26 -8.19
N ILE A 184 2.25 6.39 -8.85
CA ILE A 184 3.20 7.05 -9.73
C ILE A 184 4.39 7.60 -8.93
N ALA A 185 4.14 8.31 -7.81
CA ALA A 185 5.20 8.83 -6.96
C ALA A 185 6.16 7.73 -6.45
N ARG A 186 5.63 6.54 -6.12
CA ARG A 186 6.42 5.40 -5.65
C ARG A 186 7.23 4.71 -6.75
N ASN A 187 6.66 4.61 -7.95
CA ASN A 187 7.25 3.82 -9.02
C ASN A 187 8.19 4.63 -9.93
N VAL A 188 7.94 5.93 -10.10
CA VAL A 188 8.74 6.83 -10.94
C VAL A 188 9.05 8.16 -10.23
N PRO A 189 9.69 8.12 -9.05
CA PRO A 189 9.95 9.31 -8.22
C PRO A 189 10.76 10.39 -8.97
N TYR A 190 11.60 9.96 -9.92
CA TYR A 190 12.42 10.87 -10.71
C TYR A 190 11.59 11.79 -11.60
N LEU A 191 10.64 11.23 -12.36
CA LEU A 191 9.76 12.00 -13.25
C LEU A 191 8.68 12.74 -12.45
N PHE A 192 8.21 12.13 -11.37
CA PHE A 192 7.15 12.70 -10.54
C PHE A 192 7.60 13.94 -9.74
N HIS A 193 8.90 14.09 -9.49
CA HIS A 193 9.46 15.20 -8.70
C HIS A 193 8.97 16.59 -9.16
N ALA A 194 8.87 16.81 -10.47
CA ALA A 194 8.38 18.08 -11.05
C ALA A 194 6.95 18.47 -10.62
N TYR A 195 6.16 17.50 -10.18
CA TYR A 195 4.75 17.67 -9.84
C TYR A 195 4.47 17.69 -8.34
N VAL A 196 5.47 17.42 -7.50
CA VAL A 196 5.31 17.29 -6.04
C VAL A 196 4.69 18.56 -5.43
N GLY A 197 5.15 19.76 -5.81
CA GLY A 197 4.59 21.02 -5.32
C GLY A 197 3.09 21.12 -5.62
N ARG A 198 2.69 20.89 -6.87
CA ARG A 198 1.28 20.93 -7.29
C ARG A 198 0.42 19.92 -6.54
N VAL A 199 0.95 18.74 -6.24
CA VAL A 199 0.24 17.74 -5.45
C VAL A 199 0.06 18.21 -4.01
N ILE A 200 1.09 18.78 -3.39
CA ILE A 200 1.00 19.31 -2.02
C ILE A 200 -0.06 20.40 -1.91
N ASP A 201 -0.15 21.29 -2.88
CA ASP A 201 -1.15 22.36 -2.92
C ASP A 201 -2.60 21.83 -2.95
N HIS A 202 -2.82 20.63 -3.47
CA HIS A 202 -4.18 20.08 -3.66
C HIS A 202 -4.52 18.89 -2.75
N ILE A 203 -3.52 18.25 -2.12
CA ILE A 203 -3.72 17.00 -1.37
C ILE A 203 -4.67 17.18 -0.15
N TRP A 204 -4.79 18.40 0.36
CA TRP A 204 -5.65 18.71 1.50
C TRP A 204 -7.13 18.46 1.23
N VAL A 205 -7.57 18.52 -0.03
CA VAL A 205 -8.94 18.13 -0.41
C VAL A 205 -9.20 16.67 -0.01
N ALA A 206 -8.24 15.79 -0.28
CA ALA A 206 -8.36 14.37 0.07
C ALA A 206 -8.02 14.08 1.54
N LEU A 207 -7.12 14.82 2.16
CA LEU A 207 -6.81 14.70 3.60
C LEU A 207 -7.98 15.12 4.50
N ARG A 208 -8.91 15.93 3.98
CA ARG A 208 -10.13 16.37 4.67
C ARG A 208 -11.39 15.65 4.15
N ASP A 209 -11.23 14.60 3.33
CA ASP A 209 -12.34 13.87 2.73
C ASP A 209 -13.25 13.24 3.81
N PRO A 210 -14.58 13.20 3.62
CA PRO A 210 -15.50 12.49 4.54
C PRO A 210 -15.13 11.02 4.74
N LYS A 211 -14.57 10.36 3.72
CA LYS A 211 -14.21 8.94 3.78
C LYS A 211 -12.81 8.72 4.34
N VAL A 212 -12.74 7.90 5.39
CA VAL A 212 -11.46 7.51 6.05
C VAL A 212 -10.47 6.94 5.04
N LEU A 213 -10.94 6.05 4.15
CA LEU A 213 -10.11 5.39 3.15
C LEU A 213 -9.40 6.39 2.21
N VAL A 214 -10.09 7.46 1.82
CA VAL A 214 -9.52 8.53 0.99
C VAL A 214 -8.45 9.28 1.79
N ARG A 215 -8.73 9.66 3.03
CA ARG A 215 -7.76 10.37 3.90
C ARG A 215 -6.50 9.56 4.15
N GLU A 216 -6.64 8.26 4.47
CA GLU A 216 -5.50 7.37 4.72
C GLU A 216 -4.64 7.18 3.46
N THR A 217 -5.28 6.99 2.30
CA THR A 217 -4.58 6.86 1.02
C THR A 217 -3.92 8.18 0.60
N ALA A 218 -4.57 9.32 0.85
CA ALA A 218 -3.99 10.65 0.64
C ALA A 218 -2.73 10.86 1.49
N ALA A 219 -2.76 10.41 2.75
CA ALA A 219 -1.58 10.45 3.61
C ALA A 219 -0.45 9.55 3.08
N GLU A 220 -0.77 8.38 2.50
CA GLU A 220 0.25 7.55 1.84
C GLU A 220 0.85 8.24 0.61
N ALA A 221 0.02 8.91 -0.20
CA ALA A 221 0.47 9.71 -1.33
C ALA A 221 1.36 10.88 -0.88
N LEU A 222 0.95 11.61 0.16
CA LEU A 222 1.76 12.65 0.79
C LEU A 222 3.10 12.09 1.28
N GLY A 223 3.10 10.92 1.94
CA GLY A 223 4.32 10.26 2.37
C GLY A 223 5.28 9.95 1.22
N ALA A 224 4.77 9.51 0.06
CA ALA A 224 5.59 9.29 -1.12
C ALA A 224 6.17 10.61 -1.67
N CYS A 225 5.40 11.70 -1.67
CA CYS A 225 5.89 13.05 -2.04
C CYS A 225 7.00 13.51 -1.09
N LEU A 226 6.79 13.38 0.23
CA LEU A 226 7.78 13.76 1.24
C LEU A 226 9.07 12.94 1.16
N GLN A 227 8.98 11.66 0.78
CA GLN A 227 10.15 10.83 0.54
C GLN A 227 10.95 11.36 -0.64
N ILE A 228 10.31 11.72 -1.75
CA ILE A 228 10.98 12.31 -2.92
C ILE A 228 11.70 13.60 -2.54
N ILE A 229 11.05 14.46 -1.75
CA ILE A 229 11.66 15.73 -1.27
C ILE A 229 12.88 15.42 -0.38
N SER A 230 12.76 14.48 0.56
CA SER A 230 13.83 14.16 1.52
C SER A 230 15.08 13.58 0.85
N GLU A 231 14.93 12.91 -0.28
CA GLU A 231 16.03 12.28 -1.03
C GLU A 231 16.77 13.28 -1.93
N ARG A 232 16.12 14.38 -2.34
CA ARG A 232 16.66 15.23 -3.40
C ARG A 232 17.06 16.64 -3.01
N GLU A 233 16.39 17.28 -2.04
CA GLU A 233 16.58 18.71 -1.85
C GLU A 233 16.61 19.15 -0.39
N LYS A 234 17.77 19.72 0.01
CA LYS A 234 17.89 20.34 1.34
C LYS A 234 17.17 21.69 1.45
N GLN A 235 17.02 22.44 0.37
CA GLN A 235 16.49 23.82 0.38
C GLN A 235 15.00 23.92 0.04
N MET A 236 14.50 23.30 -1.02
CA MET A 236 13.07 23.28 -1.35
C MET A 236 12.26 22.44 -0.36
N GLY A 237 12.89 21.46 0.29
CA GLY A 237 12.25 20.66 1.32
C GLY A 237 11.70 21.47 2.49
N THR A 238 12.40 22.50 2.92
CA THR A 238 11.99 23.32 4.06
C THR A 238 10.68 24.04 3.82
N GLN A 239 10.51 24.65 2.66
CA GLN A 239 9.26 25.37 2.32
C GLN A 239 8.05 24.43 2.21
N ALA A 240 8.22 23.27 1.56
CA ALA A 240 7.16 22.28 1.46
C ALA A 240 6.77 21.71 2.83
N TYR A 241 7.74 21.46 3.70
CA TYR A 241 7.47 21.00 5.06
C TYR A 241 6.76 22.06 5.89
N GLU A 242 7.10 23.35 5.73
CA GLU A 242 6.42 24.46 6.41
C GLU A 242 4.96 24.55 6.01
N LEU A 243 4.66 24.56 4.71
CA LEU A 243 3.27 24.59 4.22
C LEU A 243 2.43 23.42 4.78
N ILE A 244 2.96 22.21 4.72
CA ILE A 244 2.24 21.03 5.23
C ILE A 244 2.07 21.11 6.76
N TYR A 245 3.09 21.58 7.46
CA TYR A 245 3.06 21.70 8.91
C TYR A 245 2.03 22.74 9.38
N ASP A 246 2.02 23.92 8.78
CA ASP A 246 1.14 25.02 9.15
C ASP A 246 -0.33 24.65 8.93
N ASP A 247 -0.65 24.04 7.77
CA ASP A 247 -1.99 23.52 7.48
C ASP A 247 -2.40 22.41 8.47
N ALA A 248 -1.47 21.49 8.78
CA ALA A 248 -1.73 20.42 9.75
C ALA A 248 -1.91 20.98 11.18
N GLU A 249 -1.08 21.91 11.60
CA GLU A 249 -1.19 22.54 12.92
C GLU A 249 -2.51 23.28 13.08
N GLN A 250 -2.94 24.01 12.05
CA GLN A 250 -4.24 24.66 12.05
C GLN A 250 -5.37 23.64 12.14
N GLY A 251 -5.32 22.58 11.33
CA GLY A 251 -6.34 21.54 11.30
C GLY A 251 -6.43 20.70 12.57
N LEU A 252 -5.35 20.57 13.37
CA LEU A 252 -5.42 19.95 14.71
C LEU A 252 -6.24 20.74 15.73
N ARG A 253 -6.56 22.00 15.44
CA ARG A 253 -7.41 22.87 16.27
C ARG A 253 -8.82 23.02 15.74
N ASP A 254 -9.13 22.36 14.63
CA ASP A 254 -10.46 22.39 14.01
C ASP A 254 -11.49 21.64 14.87
N THR A 255 -12.75 21.80 14.54
CA THR A 255 -13.88 21.07 15.12
C THR A 255 -14.30 19.86 14.31
N SER A 256 -13.95 19.81 13.02
CA SER A 256 -14.22 18.68 12.11
C SER A 256 -13.32 17.49 12.42
N VAL A 257 -13.93 16.34 12.61
CA VAL A 257 -13.23 15.05 12.81
C VAL A 257 -12.36 14.72 11.61
N GLU A 258 -12.85 14.97 10.43
CA GLU A 258 -12.17 14.72 9.14
C GLU A 258 -10.88 15.54 9.05
N THR A 259 -10.97 16.84 9.35
CA THR A 259 -9.84 17.77 9.32
C THR A 259 -8.80 17.38 10.38
N ILE A 260 -9.23 17.11 11.62
CA ILE A 260 -8.33 16.67 12.70
C ILE A 260 -7.62 15.37 12.31
N HIS A 261 -8.36 14.37 11.81
CA HIS A 261 -7.79 13.09 11.44
C HIS A 261 -6.78 13.22 10.30
N GLY A 262 -7.11 13.95 9.23
CA GLY A 262 -6.19 14.20 8.11
C GLY A 262 -4.92 14.93 8.55
N SER A 263 -5.06 15.90 9.48
CA SER A 263 -3.93 16.62 10.05
C SER A 263 -3.02 15.73 10.90
N LEU A 264 -3.58 14.83 11.70
CA LEU A 264 -2.82 13.81 12.44
C LEU A 264 -2.03 12.91 11.47
N LEU A 265 -2.65 12.49 10.38
CA LEU A 265 -2.00 11.67 9.35
C LEU A 265 -0.87 12.45 8.64
N ALA A 266 -1.06 13.74 8.35
CA ALA A 266 -0.03 14.59 7.75
C ALA A 266 1.18 14.76 8.70
N ILE A 267 0.94 15.04 9.98
CA ILE A 267 2.00 15.11 11.00
C ILE A 267 2.76 13.78 11.10
N LEU A 268 2.08 12.65 11.05
CA LEU A 268 2.72 11.34 11.04
C LEU A 268 3.72 11.21 9.88
N LYS A 269 3.36 11.70 8.68
CA LYS A 269 4.25 11.65 7.51
C LYS A 269 5.41 12.62 7.64
N LEU A 270 5.19 13.83 8.16
CA LEU A 270 6.26 14.77 8.46
C LEU A 270 7.26 14.19 9.48
N LEU A 271 6.81 13.61 10.57
CA LEU A 271 7.69 12.97 11.55
C LEU A 271 8.56 11.86 10.93
N ARG A 272 8.05 11.13 9.96
CA ARG A 272 8.79 10.05 9.29
C ARG A 272 9.81 10.54 8.26
N HIS A 273 9.52 11.62 7.55
CA HIS A 273 10.30 12.05 6.38
C HIS A 273 11.09 13.34 6.55
N SER A 274 10.86 14.13 7.63
CA SER A 274 11.48 15.44 7.82
C SER A 274 12.11 15.62 9.21
N ARG A 275 12.99 14.67 9.60
CA ARG A 275 13.56 14.61 10.97
C ARG A 275 14.12 15.94 11.45
N THR A 276 14.98 16.58 10.69
CA THR A 276 15.64 17.84 11.10
C THR A 276 14.61 18.97 11.27
N PHE A 277 13.66 19.06 10.35
CA PHE A 277 12.62 20.08 10.37
C PHE A 277 11.68 19.95 11.57
N MET A 278 11.24 18.74 11.89
CA MET A 278 10.31 18.49 12.99
C MET A 278 10.93 18.60 14.37
N LYS A 279 12.28 18.54 14.49
CA LYS A 279 12.96 18.56 15.80
C LYS A 279 12.61 19.81 16.61
N SER A 280 12.67 20.99 16.01
CA SER A 280 12.34 22.28 16.69
C SER A 280 10.84 22.44 16.98
N ARG A 281 9.98 21.64 16.34
CA ARG A 281 8.51 21.70 16.46
C ARG A 281 7.94 20.59 17.35
N LEU A 282 8.79 19.67 17.82
CA LEU A 282 8.37 18.44 18.51
C LEU A 282 7.55 18.75 19.76
N HIS A 283 7.99 19.69 20.59
CA HIS A 283 7.26 20.11 21.80
C HIS A 283 5.82 20.52 21.47
N ARG A 284 5.66 21.42 20.51
CA ARG A 284 4.36 21.94 20.10
C ARG A 284 3.45 20.85 19.53
N VAL A 285 4.01 19.96 18.69
CA VAL A 285 3.30 18.81 18.13
C VAL A 285 2.83 17.86 19.23
N CYS A 286 3.71 17.50 20.16
CA CYS A 286 3.35 16.64 21.30
C CYS A 286 2.20 17.24 22.11
N GLU A 287 2.25 18.54 22.45
CA GLU A 287 1.17 19.19 23.20
C GLU A 287 -0.18 19.16 22.47
N LEU A 288 -0.18 19.44 21.17
CA LEU A 288 -1.40 19.42 20.36
C LEU A 288 -1.97 18.00 20.25
N ILE A 289 -1.15 17.01 19.93
CA ILE A 289 -1.59 15.62 19.76
C ILE A 289 -2.08 15.04 21.09
N LEU A 290 -1.35 15.25 22.18
CA LEU A 290 -1.70 14.68 23.47
C LEU A 290 -2.98 15.30 24.09
N ARG A 291 -3.36 16.52 23.70
CA ARG A 291 -4.68 17.08 24.04
C ARG A 291 -5.83 16.29 23.40
N LEU A 292 -5.62 15.80 22.17
CA LEU A 292 -6.60 15.02 21.41
C LEU A 292 -6.81 13.60 21.94
N HIS A 293 -5.94 13.10 22.84
CA HIS A 293 -6.12 11.79 23.48
C HIS A 293 -7.49 11.64 24.18
N ARG A 294 -8.07 12.74 24.66
CA ARG A 294 -9.41 12.77 25.28
C ARG A 294 -10.52 13.19 24.32
N HIS A 295 -10.24 13.23 23.01
CA HIS A 295 -11.23 13.61 22.02
C HIS A 295 -12.44 12.66 22.07
N ARG A 296 -13.64 13.18 21.80
CA ARG A 296 -14.90 12.39 21.85
C ARG A 296 -14.94 11.28 20.76
N ASP A 297 -14.39 11.57 19.61
CA ASP A 297 -14.39 10.66 18.46
C ASP A 297 -13.38 9.52 18.61
N ALA A 298 -13.80 8.28 18.30
CA ALA A 298 -12.99 7.08 18.47
C ALA A 298 -11.84 7.01 17.47
N LEU A 299 -12.05 7.46 16.22
CA LEU A 299 -11.03 7.45 15.17
C LEU A 299 -9.89 8.40 15.51
N VAL A 300 -10.20 9.60 15.99
CA VAL A 300 -9.20 10.57 16.45
C VAL A 300 -8.38 10.00 17.61
N LYS A 301 -9.02 9.42 18.63
CA LYS A 301 -8.31 8.76 19.74
C LYS A 301 -7.38 7.65 19.28
N ARG A 302 -7.88 6.78 18.40
CA ARG A 302 -7.10 5.68 17.81
C ARG A 302 -5.87 6.20 17.08
N THR A 303 -6.04 7.22 16.25
CA THR A 303 -4.94 7.83 15.49
C THR A 303 -3.91 8.47 16.41
N VAL A 304 -4.33 9.14 17.48
CA VAL A 304 -3.43 9.66 18.52
C VAL A 304 -2.67 8.52 19.20
N THR A 305 -3.35 7.45 19.60
CA THR A 305 -2.72 6.27 20.22
C THR A 305 -1.63 5.70 19.32
N ASN A 306 -1.88 5.57 18.02
CA ASN A 306 -0.92 5.07 17.03
C ASN A 306 0.23 6.06 16.73
N LEU A 307 0.05 7.35 16.97
CA LEU A 307 1.10 8.37 16.85
C LEU A 307 2.06 8.41 18.04
N VAL A 308 1.62 8.04 19.24
CA VAL A 308 2.44 8.07 20.46
C VAL A 308 3.77 7.33 20.31
N PRO A 309 3.84 6.10 19.80
CA PRO A 309 5.13 5.41 19.60
C PRO A 309 6.07 6.15 18.63
N VAL A 310 5.52 6.81 17.61
CA VAL A 310 6.31 7.56 16.65
C VAL A 310 6.93 8.78 17.31
N LEU A 311 6.17 9.50 18.14
CA LEU A 311 6.68 10.62 18.96
C LEU A 311 7.75 10.14 19.94
N ALA A 312 7.53 9.00 20.61
CA ALA A 312 8.47 8.41 21.54
C ALA A 312 9.79 8.01 20.86
N SER A 313 9.71 7.44 19.65
CA SER A 313 10.89 7.02 18.88
C SER A 313 11.63 8.19 18.21
N TYR A 314 10.97 9.35 18.07
CA TYR A 314 11.54 10.50 17.37
C TYR A 314 12.72 11.14 18.15
N ASP A 315 12.49 11.44 19.43
CA ASP A 315 13.51 11.88 20.40
C ASP A 315 13.24 11.19 21.75
N PRO A 316 13.79 9.97 21.96
CA PRO A 316 13.46 9.13 23.12
C PRO A 316 13.81 9.79 24.45
N GLN A 317 14.94 10.54 24.52
CA GLN A 317 15.35 11.19 25.74
C GLN A 317 14.38 12.31 26.13
N TYR A 318 14.10 13.21 25.18
CA TYR A 318 13.19 14.31 25.37
C TYR A 318 11.77 13.85 25.73
N PHE A 319 11.28 12.83 24.99
CA PHE A 319 9.94 12.26 25.26
C PHE A 319 9.86 11.62 26.64
N ALA A 320 10.91 10.94 27.06
CA ALA A 320 10.92 10.32 28.38
C ALA A 320 10.86 11.32 29.53
N ASP A 321 11.60 12.42 29.39
CA ASP A 321 11.71 13.42 30.44
C ASP A 321 10.43 14.26 30.57
N GLU A 322 9.81 14.62 29.41
CA GLU A 322 8.68 15.55 29.38
C GLU A 322 7.29 14.86 29.33
N TYR A 323 7.19 13.70 28.64
CA TYR A 323 5.87 13.17 28.26
C TYR A 323 5.57 11.76 28.76
N LEU A 324 6.58 10.91 29.01
CA LEU A 324 6.38 9.49 29.30
C LEU A 324 5.42 9.26 30.46
N GLY A 325 5.59 9.98 31.56
CA GLY A 325 4.73 9.81 32.75
C GLY A 325 3.28 10.15 32.50
N ARG A 326 2.99 11.20 31.71
CA ARG A 326 1.65 11.60 31.32
C ARG A 326 1.01 10.62 30.34
N VAL A 327 1.78 10.21 29.34
CA VAL A 327 1.34 9.28 28.30
C VAL A 327 1.04 7.90 28.84
N MET A 328 1.94 7.33 29.64
CA MET A 328 1.76 6.00 30.20
C MET A 328 0.57 5.91 31.15
N ARG A 329 0.36 6.92 31.98
CA ARG A 329 -0.87 7.01 32.80
C ARG A 329 -2.13 7.02 31.95
N ALA A 330 -2.12 7.79 30.85
CA ALA A 330 -3.27 7.88 29.95
C ALA A 330 -3.53 6.55 29.21
N LEU A 331 -2.51 5.87 28.71
CA LEU A 331 -2.64 4.57 28.04
C LEU A 331 -3.09 3.46 28.98
N ILE A 332 -2.53 3.40 30.21
CA ILE A 332 -2.94 2.42 31.24
C ILE A 332 -4.40 2.68 31.66
N GLU A 333 -4.79 3.95 31.84
CA GLU A 333 -6.18 4.30 32.13
C GLU A 333 -7.12 3.92 30.98
N GLN A 334 -6.67 4.10 29.72
CA GLN A 334 -7.41 3.66 28.54
C GLN A 334 -7.57 2.13 28.53
N LEU A 335 -6.51 1.34 28.76
CA LEU A 335 -6.57 -0.11 28.86
C LEU A 335 -7.59 -0.56 29.92
N ARG A 336 -7.61 0.05 31.10
CA ARG A 336 -8.55 -0.27 32.17
C ARG A 336 -10.00 0.08 31.83
N ARG A 337 -10.21 1.19 31.16
CA ARG A 337 -11.54 1.71 30.78
C ARG A 337 -12.14 0.92 29.60
N ASP A 338 -11.29 0.58 28.63
CA ASP A 338 -11.67 -0.09 27.40
C ASP A 338 -11.93 -1.59 27.61
N ARG A 339 -11.54 -2.13 28.75
CA ARG A 339 -11.86 -3.50 29.17
C ARG A 339 -13.35 -3.80 29.13
N ASP A 340 -14.18 -2.85 29.56
CA ASP A 340 -15.63 -3.05 29.73
C ASP A 340 -16.49 -2.53 28.59
N LYS A 341 -15.98 -1.64 27.73
CA LYS A 341 -16.78 -0.86 26.78
C LYS A 341 -16.22 -0.74 25.36
N ALA A 342 -14.95 -1.09 25.10
CA ALA A 342 -14.34 -0.82 23.81
C ALA A 342 -14.51 -1.96 22.80
N THR A 343 -14.43 -1.57 21.53
CA THR A 343 -14.23 -2.50 20.45
C THR A 343 -12.89 -3.23 20.63
N ARG A 344 -12.84 -4.51 20.25
CA ARG A 344 -11.61 -5.34 20.27
C ARG A 344 -10.40 -4.64 19.64
N GLU A 345 -10.64 -3.81 18.63
CA GLU A 345 -9.63 -3.08 17.87
C GLU A 345 -8.95 -1.97 18.72
N ALA A 346 -9.72 -1.13 19.41
CA ALA A 346 -9.16 -0.03 20.21
C ALA A 346 -8.27 -0.54 21.34
N TYR A 347 -8.63 -1.68 21.92
CA TYR A 347 -7.81 -2.32 22.94
C TYR A 347 -6.49 -2.89 22.39
N SER A 348 -6.57 -3.56 21.23
CA SER A 348 -5.40 -4.09 20.51
C SER A 348 -4.43 -2.96 20.14
N ASP A 349 -4.93 -1.87 19.60
CA ASP A 349 -4.12 -0.70 19.21
C ASP A 349 -3.39 -0.09 20.43
N THR A 350 -4.07 -0.05 21.58
CA THR A 350 -3.46 0.51 22.81
C THR A 350 -2.34 -0.39 23.33
N LEU A 351 -2.50 -1.71 23.32
CA LEU A 351 -1.45 -2.65 23.71
C LEU A 351 -0.25 -2.61 22.77
N GLU A 352 -0.52 -2.53 21.45
CA GLU A 352 0.53 -2.41 20.46
C GLU A 352 1.30 -1.10 20.64
N ALA A 353 0.60 0.01 20.88
CA ALA A 353 1.23 1.29 21.17
C ALA A 353 2.10 1.24 22.42
N VAL A 354 1.63 0.62 23.50
CA VAL A 354 2.42 0.42 24.73
C VAL A 354 3.67 -0.41 24.46
N GLY A 355 3.56 -1.51 23.71
CA GLY A 355 4.71 -2.34 23.34
C GLY A 355 5.75 -1.55 22.54
N LEU A 356 5.32 -0.80 21.54
CA LEU A 356 6.22 0.04 20.72
C LEU A 356 6.86 1.20 21.51
N VAL A 357 6.13 1.81 22.45
CA VAL A 357 6.69 2.81 23.37
C VAL A 357 7.75 2.14 24.26
N SER A 358 7.54 0.90 24.71
CA SER A 358 8.50 0.17 25.53
C SER A 358 9.82 -0.06 24.79
N VAL A 359 9.76 -0.41 23.50
CA VAL A 359 10.96 -0.51 22.65
C VAL A 359 11.72 0.81 22.59
N ALA A 360 11.02 1.93 22.43
CA ALA A 360 11.66 3.24 22.34
C ALA A 360 12.25 3.74 23.67
N MET A 361 11.63 3.40 24.80
CA MET A 361 11.95 3.92 26.13
C MET A 361 12.91 3.02 26.93
N GLY A 362 12.97 1.72 26.63
CA GLY A 362 13.82 0.76 27.31
C GLY A 362 13.65 0.77 28.83
N ALA A 363 14.76 0.87 29.58
CA ALA A 363 14.77 0.81 31.04
C ALA A 363 13.90 1.87 31.74
N LYS A 364 13.52 2.96 31.07
CA LYS A 364 12.64 4.00 31.61
C LYS A 364 11.20 3.52 31.79
N MET A 365 10.86 2.34 31.22
CA MET A 365 9.55 1.71 31.39
C MET A 365 9.37 0.96 32.72
N LYS A 366 10.43 0.72 33.49
CA LYS A 366 10.37 -0.04 34.77
C LYS A 366 9.19 0.33 35.68
N PRO A 367 8.86 1.62 35.90
CA PRO A 367 7.75 1.99 36.79
C PRO A 367 6.37 1.57 36.28
N TYR A 368 6.25 1.29 35.00
CA TYR A 368 4.98 0.99 34.31
C TYR A 368 4.78 -0.49 34.01
N VAL A 369 5.82 -1.33 34.16
CA VAL A 369 5.80 -2.75 33.80
C VAL A 369 4.68 -3.48 34.55
N GLU A 370 4.61 -3.38 35.89
CA GLU A 370 3.62 -4.14 36.67
C GLU A 370 2.18 -3.75 36.35
N PRO A 371 1.81 -2.45 36.26
CA PRO A 371 0.46 -2.05 35.81
C PRO A 371 0.09 -2.58 34.42
N ILE A 372 1.04 -2.58 33.46
CA ILE A 372 0.80 -3.09 32.09
C ILE A 372 0.65 -4.61 32.12
N MET A 373 1.53 -5.31 32.81
CA MET A 373 1.48 -6.77 32.95
C MET A 373 0.17 -7.24 33.61
N THR A 374 -0.35 -6.48 34.57
CA THR A 374 -1.66 -6.77 35.16
C THR A 374 -2.76 -6.68 34.10
N CYS A 375 -2.81 -5.60 33.32
CA CYS A 375 -3.78 -5.47 32.21
C CYS A 375 -3.62 -6.60 31.17
N ALA A 376 -2.39 -6.95 30.78
CA ALA A 376 -2.14 -8.02 29.81
C ALA A 376 -2.56 -9.40 30.33
N ARG A 377 -2.28 -9.74 31.60
CA ARG A 377 -2.72 -11.00 32.24
C ARG A 377 -4.23 -11.12 32.29
N GLU A 378 -4.93 -10.03 32.66
CA GLU A 378 -6.40 -10.00 32.68
C GLU A 378 -7.01 -10.34 31.33
N ILE A 379 -6.38 -9.90 30.22
CA ILE A 379 -6.83 -10.23 28.86
C ILE A 379 -6.65 -11.71 28.54
N LEU A 380 -5.46 -12.22 28.83
CA LEU A 380 -5.17 -13.63 28.58
C LEU A 380 -6.11 -14.55 29.37
N GLN A 381 -6.59 -14.11 30.54
CA GLN A 381 -7.62 -14.81 31.32
C GLN A 381 -9.04 -14.73 30.72
N MET A 382 -9.29 -13.78 29.79
CA MET A 382 -10.56 -13.69 29.07
C MET A 382 -10.69 -14.69 27.92
N LYS A 383 -9.70 -15.53 27.68
CA LYS A 383 -9.67 -16.55 26.64
C LYS A 383 -10.96 -17.37 26.61
N GLY A 384 -11.54 -17.51 25.42
CA GLY A 384 -12.78 -18.28 25.22
C GLY A 384 -14.08 -17.52 25.47
N ARG A 385 -14.07 -16.26 25.94
CA ARG A 385 -15.27 -15.42 26.02
C ARG A 385 -15.63 -14.86 24.64
N LYS A 386 -16.92 -14.75 24.34
CA LYS A 386 -17.47 -14.31 23.04
C LYS A 386 -16.91 -12.94 22.56
N ASN A 387 -16.47 -12.10 23.49
CA ASN A 387 -15.93 -10.75 23.24
C ASN A 387 -14.47 -10.58 23.67
N ALA A 388 -13.71 -11.66 23.87
CA ALA A 388 -12.31 -11.55 24.26
C ALA A 388 -11.49 -10.83 23.15
N PRO A 389 -10.61 -9.87 23.51
CA PRO A 389 -9.67 -9.27 22.57
C PRO A 389 -8.72 -10.32 21.99
N PRO A 390 -8.10 -10.09 20.81
CA PRO A 390 -7.08 -11.01 20.30
C PRO A 390 -5.87 -11.07 21.24
N GLU A 391 -5.31 -12.26 21.43
CA GLU A 391 -4.18 -12.49 22.34
C GLU A 391 -2.84 -11.94 21.80
N ALA A 392 -2.70 -11.88 20.47
CA ALA A 392 -1.45 -11.48 19.82
C ALA A 392 -0.91 -10.10 20.26
N PRO A 393 -1.72 -9.02 20.39
CA PRO A 393 -1.23 -7.74 20.91
C PRO A 393 -0.77 -7.80 22.38
N ALA A 394 -1.38 -8.65 23.20
CA ALA A 394 -0.94 -8.85 24.59
C ALA A 394 0.43 -9.52 24.63
N PHE A 395 0.64 -10.59 23.86
CA PHE A 395 1.96 -11.23 23.74
C PHE A 395 3.01 -10.31 23.13
N PHE A 396 2.65 -9.53 22.13
CA PHE A 396 3.52 -8.52 21.54
C PHE A 396 3.97 -7.50 22.60
N CYS A 397 3.02 -6.94 23.35
CA CYS A 397 3.31 -6.00 24.43
C CYS A 397 4.23 -6.60 25.50
N ILE A 398 3.94 -7.83 25.97
CA ILE A 398 4.75 -8.53 26.97
C ILE A 398 6.17 -8.76 26.45
N GLY A 399 6.32 -9.23 25.19
CA GLY A 399 7.62 -9.48 24.59
C GLY A 399 8.51 -8.24 24.46
N HIS A 400 7.92 -7.05 24.36
CA HIS A 400 8.65 -5.79 24.31
C HIS A 400 8.87 -5.13 25.68
N LEU A 401 8.26 -5.65 26.73
CA LEU A 401 8.49 -5.21 28.12
C LEU A 401 9.60 -6.05 28.81
N ALA A 402 9.87 -7.25 28.30
CA ALA A 402 10.92 -8.14 28.79
C ALA A 402 12.31 -7.67 28.33
#